data_841c09b2f122ce6911fa1fdd1288cbc4
#
_entry.id   841c09b2f122ce6911fa1fdd1288cbc4
#
_cell.length_a   1.000
_cell.length_b   1.000
_cell.length_c   1.000
_cell.angle_alpha   90.00
_cell.angle_beta   90.00
_cell.angle_gamma   90.00
#
_symmetry.space_group_name_H-M   'P 1'
#
loop_
_entity.id
_entity.type
_entity.pdbx_description
1 polymer ?
#
loop_
_entity_poly.entity_id
_entity_poly.type
_entity_poly.pdbx_seq_one_letter_code
_entity_poly.pdbx_strand_id
1 'polypeptide(L)'
;MFTSIAPRYDLLNHVLSLNVDRWWWWKTARTFNSILHRPDACVLDLCCGTGDMTFALRRQAGKPATILGADFSHAMLLRASGKSGGRSLRWVEADALRLPFPDQQFDLLTTAFGFRNLADYDRGLREIVRVLRPGGECGILDFGEPRGLMGKLYRVYFKHVLPAVGTVVSGVKGPYAYLPASVERFPSPDEMLLRMRGAGFGEVSWKPYTFGIAGLYRGKK
;
A
#
# COMPACT_ATOMS: atom_id res chain seq x y z
N MET A 1 2.22 14.10 -11.10
CA MET A 1 0.88 13.48 -11.27
C MET A 1 0.13 13.39 -9.94
N PHE A 2 0.65 12.72 -8.90
CA PHE A 2 -0.06 12.59 -7.61
C PHE A 2 -0.31 13.94 -6.90
N THR A 3 0.60 14.88 -7.00
CA THR A 3 0.47 16.23 -6.41
C THR A 3 -0.74 17.01 -6.94
N SER A 4 -1.08 16.87 -8.22
CA SER A 4 -2.20 17.60 -8.84
C SER A 4 -3.58 17.05 -8.51
N ILE A 5 -3.68 15.76 -8.17
CA ILE A 5 -4.95 15.11 -7.80
C ILE A 5 -5.17 14.96 -6.29
N ALA A 6 -4.13 15.26 -5.50
CA ALA A 6 -4.17 15.13 -4.04
C ALA A 6 -5.45 15.71 -3.37
N PRO A 7 -6.06 16.85 -3.83
CA PRO A 7 -7.27 17.39 -3.22
C PRO A 7 -8.50 16.49 -3.25
N ARG A 8 -8.64 15.66 -4.29
CA ARG A 8 -9.80 14.79 -4.50
C ARG A 8 -9.45 13.30 -4.47
N TYR A 9 -8.17 12.99 -4.20
CA TYR A 9 -7.63 11.64 -4.27
C TYR A 9 -8.39 10.65 -3.36
N ASP A 10 -8.59 11.01 -2.10
CA ASP A 10 -9.27 10.16 -1.12
C ASP A 10 -10.73 9.90 -1.52
N LEU A 11 -11.47 10.98 -1.86
CA LEU A 11 -12.87 10.86 -2.28
C LEU A 11 -13.01 9.92 -3.48
N LEU A 12 -12.14 10.08 -4.47
CA LEU A 12 -12.18 9.28 -5.69
C LEU A 12 -11.86 7.82 -5.43
N ASN A 13 -10.84 7.53 -4.63
CA ASN A 13 -10.50 6.16 -4.26
C ASN A 13 -11.66 5.49 -3.52
N HIS A 14 -12.28 6.17 -2.56
CA HIS A 14 -13.45 5.65 -1.83
C HIS A 14 -14.68 5.43 -2.71
N VAL A 15 -14.97 6.37 -3.61
CA VAL A 15 -16.11 6.23 -4.55
C VAL A 15 -15.86 5.09 -5.52
N LEU A 16 -14.67 5.00 -6.12
CA LEU A 16 -14.33 3.99 -7.11
C LEU A 16 -14.18 2.59 -6.50
N SER A 17 -13.81 2.47 -5.23
CA SER A 17 -13.77 1.21 -4.50
C SER A 17 -15.09 0.85 -3.83
N LEU A 18 -16.11 1.70 -3.88
CA LEU A 18 -17.35 1.58 -3.09
C LEU A 18 -17.06 1.42 -1.59
N ASN A 19 -16.03 2.09 -1.07
CA ASN A 19 -15.51 2.00 0.30
C ASN A 19 -14.97 0.60 0.72
N VAL A 20 -14.80 -0.33 -0.20
CA VAL A 20 -14.24 -1.65 0.09
C VAL A 20 -12.76 -1.55 0.48
N ASP A 21 -12.04 -0.52 0.01
CA ASP A 21 -10.67 -0.19 0.38
C ASP A 21 -10.49 -0.06 1.90
N ARG A 22 -11.45 0.55 2.62
CA ARG A 22 -11.41 0.66 4.08
C ARG A 22 -11.40 -0.70 4.78
N TRP A 23 -12.16 -1.66 4.25
CA TRP A 23 -12.17 -3.04 4.74
C TRP A 23 -10.85 -3.75 4.42
N TRP A 24 -10.24 -3.50 3.23
CA TRP A 24 -8.93 -4.04 2.89
C TRP A 24 -7.83 -3.54 3.83
N TRP A 25 -7.79 -2.24 4.13
CA TRP A 25 -6.83 -1.67 5.10
C TRP A 25 -7.03 -2.24 6.50
N TRP A 26 -8.28 -2.27 6.98
CA TRP A 26 -8.59 -2.86 8.28
C TRP A 26 -8.15 -4.31 8.37
N LYS A 27 -8.49 -5.13 7.36
CA LYS A 27 -8.14 -6.56 7.30
C LYS A 27 -6.63 -6.76 7.23
N THR A 28 -5.92 -5.94 6.45
CA THR A 28 -4.46 -5.96 6.34
C THR A 28 -3.81 -5.60 7.67
N ALA A 29 -4.20 -4.49 8.31
CA ALA A 29 -3.67 -4.10 9.62
C ALA A 29 -3.92 -5.20 10.66
N ARG A 30 -5.12 -5.79 10.69
CA ARG A 30 -5.47 -6.89 11.62
C ARG A 30 -4.62 -8.15 11.40
N THR A 31 -4.12 -8.38 10.21
CA THR A 31 -3.23 -9.53 9.92
C THR A 31 -1.94 -9.44 10.73
N PHE A 32 -1.48 -8.24 11.07
CA PHE A 32 -0.24 -7.98 11.81
C PHE A 32 -0.45 -7.61 13.27
N ASN A 33 -1.61 -7.95 13.86
CA ASN A 33 -1.94 -7.61 15.25
C ASN A 33 -0.88 -8.11 16.25
N SER A 34 -0.28 -9.28 16.04
CA SER A 34 0.77 -9.82 16.91
C SER A 34 1.99 -8.90 17.00
N ILE A 35 2.33 -8.20 15.92
CA ILE A 35 3.42 -7.22 15.90
C ILE A 35 2.93 -5.89 16.44
N LEU A 36 1.78 -5.41 15.99
CA LEU A 36 1.23 -4.11 16.36
C LEU A 36 0.94 -3.94 17.86
N HIS A 37 0.77 -5.04 18.61
CA HIS A 37 0.57 -5.02 20.05
C HIS A 37 1.84 -5.16 20.88
N ARG A 38 3.01 -5.31 20.24
CA ARG A 38 4.29 -5.28 20.97
C ARG A 38 4.54 -3.87 21.52
N PRO A 39 5.02 -3.72 22.75
CA PRO A 39 5.24 -2.40 23.38
C PRO A 39 6.22 -1.50 22.63
N ASP A 40 7.21 -2.09 21.97
CA ASP A 40 8.33 -1.43 21.28
C ASP A 40 8.26 -1.58 19.75
N ALA A 41 7.10 -2.01 19.21
CA ALA A 41 6.94 -2.22 17.77
C ALA A 41 7.27 -0.94 16.99
N CYS A 42 8.17 -1.07 16.03
CA CYS A 42 8.52 -0.02 15.07
C CYS A 42 7.96 -0.39 13.69
N VAL A 43 7.05 0.42 13.18
CA VAL A 43 6.26 0.14 11.97
C VAL A 43 6.45 1.23 10.94
N LEU A 44 6.71 0.85 9.70
CA LEU A 44 6.76 1.75 8.55
C LEU A 44 5.61 1.44 7.59
N ASP A 45 4.84 2.46 7.24
CA ASP A 45 3.89 2.42 6.14
C ASP A 45 4.51 3.16 4.94
N LEU A 46 4.95 2.43 3.94
CA LEU A 46 5.68 2.93 2.76
C LEU A 46 4.71 3.24 1.62
N CYS A 47 4.98 4.31 0.86
CA CYS A 47 4.05 4.87 -0.12
C CYS A 47 2.69 5.18 0.53
N CYS A 48 2.72 5.79 1.70
CA CYS A 48 1.56 5.96 2.57
C CYS A 48 0.52 6.95 2.02
N GLY A 49 0.87 7.76 1.04
CA GLY A 49 -0.02 8.76 0.44
C GLY A 49 -0.58 9.71 1.50
N THR A 50 -1.90 9.80 1.58
CA THR A 50 -2.62 10.61 2.57
C THR A 50 -2.83 9.91 3.92
N GLY A 51 -2.20 8.73 4.12
CA GLY A 51 -2.08 8.05 5.41
C GLY A 51 -3.18 7.06 5.76
N ASP A 52 -4.04 6.65 4.85
CA ASP A 52 -5.20 5.81 5.18
C ASP A 52 -4.81 4.44 5.77
N MET A 53 -3.78 3.79 5.20
CA MET A 53 -3.23 2.56 5.77
C MET A 53 -2.51 2.84 7.10
N THR A 54 -1.74 3.92 7.20
CA THR A 54 -1.08 4.36 8.44
C THR A 54 -2.09 4.54 9.57
N PHE A 55 -3.25 5.18 9.29
CA PHE A 55 -4.33 5.31 10.26
C PHE A 55 -5.00 3.98 10.61
N ALA A 56 -5.12 3.05 9.66
CA ALA A 56 -5.64 1.72 9.93
C ALA A 56 -4.70 0.94 10.88
N LEU A 57 -3.39 1.01 10.65
CA LEU A 57 -2.37 0.46 11.54
C LEU A 57 -2.45 1.08 12.95
N ARG A 58 -2.54 2.42 13.06
CA ARG A 58 -2.63 3.10 14.35
C ARG A 58 -3.87 2.71 15.15
N ARG A 59 -5.01 2.47 14.49
CA ARG A 59 -6.23 2.00 15.17
C ARG A 59 -6.10 0.58 15.73
N GLN A 60 -5.29 -0.26 15.09
CA GLN A 60 -5.05 -1.64 15.54
C GLN A 60 -3.91 -1.75 16.55
N ALA A 61 -2.95 -0.84 16.50
CA ALA A 61 -1.74 -0.92 17.31
C ALA A 61 -1.99 -0.51 18.78
N GLY A 62 -1.27 -1.15 19.69
CA GLY A 62 -1.15 -0.71 21.09
C GLY A 62 -0.56 0.71 21.19
N LYS A 63 -0.81 1.41 22.31
CA LYS A 63 -0.35 2.79 22.50
C LYS A 63 1.16 3.01 22.32
N PRO A 64 2.06 2.12 22.80
CA PRO A 64 3.50 2.38 22.73
C PRO A 64 4.13 2.13 21.35
N ALA A 65 3.42 1.49 20.40
CA ALA A 65 3.97 1.25 19.08
C ALA A 65 4.29 2.55 18.31
N THR A 66 5.49 2.65 17.76
CA THR A 66 5.91 3.74 16.89
C THR A 66 5.50 3.44 15.46
N ILE A 67 4.72 4.35 14.83
CA ILE A 67 4.28 4.20 13.45
C ILE A 67 4.72 5.42 12.64
N LEU A 68 5.42 5.15 11.54
CA LEU A 68 5.88 6.13 10.56
C LEU A 68 5.15 5.90 9.23
N GLY A 69 4.68 6.97 8.61
CA GLY A 69 4.26 6.98 7.20
C GLY A 69 5.36 7.61 6.35
N ALA A 70 5.75 6.95 5.27
CA ALA A 70 6.72 7.47 4.32
C ALA A 70 6.12 7.52 2.91
N ASP A 71 6.33 8.64 2.23
CA ASP A 71 5.90 8.83 0.84
C ASP A 71 6.88 9.73 0.10
N PHE A 72 6.96 9.57 -1.21
CA PHE A 72 7.77 10.42 -2.07
C PHE A 72 7.15 11.81 -2.28
N SER A 73 5.84 11.94 -2.10
CA SER A 73 5.08 13.17 -2.36
C SER A 73 4.90 14.00 -1.10
N HIS A 74 5.64 15.09 -0.99
CA HIS A 74 5.47 16.07 0.09
C HIS A 74 4.01 16.54 0.25
N ALA A 75 3.31 16.79 -0.86
CA ALA A 75 1.92 17.23 -0.84
C ALA A 75 0.95 16.20 -0.23
N MET A 76 1.23 14.90 -0.40
CA MET A 76 0.48 13.83 0.24
C MET A 76 0.74 13.79 1.75
N LEU A 77 2.01 13.92 2.15
CA LEU A 77 2.40 13.93 3.56
C LEU A 77 1.82 15.11 4.34
N LEU A 78 1.75 16.30 3.74
CA LEU A 78 1.08 17.45 4.35
C LEU A 78 -0.39 17.15 4.66
N ARG A 79 -1.09 16.46 3.76
CA ARG A 79 -2.48 16.03 3.97
C ARG A 79 -2.60 14.97 5.04
N ALA A 80 -1.72 13.97 5.02
CA ALA A 80 -1.65 12.94 6.05
C ALA A 80 -1.45 13.57 7.45
N SER A 81 -0.53 14.52 7.55
CA SER A 81 -0.27 15.28 8.77
C SER A 81 -1.50 16.06 9.24
N GLY A 82 -2.17 16.78 8.33
CA GLY A 82 -3.40 17.50 8.63
C GLY A 82 -4.55 16.61 9.13
N LYS A 83 -4.63 15.36 8.62
CA LYS A 83 -5.61 14.36 9.07
C LYS A 83 -5.23 13.70 10.41
N SER A 84 -4.02 13.87 10.91
CA SER A 84 -3.52 13.15 12.10
C SER A 84 -4.28 13.46 13.38
N GLY A 85 -4.79 14.69 13.55
CA GLY A 85 -5.68 15.04 14.66
C GLY A 85 -5.09 14.74 16.05
N GLY A 86 -3.80 15.05 16.27
CA GLY A 86 -3.10 14.80 17.55
C GLY A 86 -2.69 13.33 17.78
N ARG A 87 -2.89 12.44 16.81
CA ARG A 87 -2.38 11.05 16.90
C ARG A 87 -0.86 11.06 16.83
N SER A 88 -0.21 10.20 17.64
CA SER A 88 1.24 10.00 17.60
C SER A 88 1.65 9.25 16.33
N LEU A 89 1.76 9.99 15.22
CA LEU A 89 2.23 9.53 13.91
C LEU A 89 3.36 10.43 13.43
N ARG A 90 4.32 9.86 12.74
CA ARG A 90 5.44 10.58 12.12
C ARG A 90 5.36 10.41 10.61
N TRP A 91 5.72 11.47 9.88
CA TRP A 91 5.69 11.50 8.43
C TRP A 91 7.08 11.83 7.90
N VAL A 92 7.54 11.08 6.91
CA VAL A 92 8.89 11.20 6.34
C VAL A 92 8.78 11.20 4.82
N GLU A 93 9.39 12.20 4.17
CA GLU A 93 9.54 12.20 2.72
C GLU A 93 10.67 11.25 2.34
N ALA A 94 10.38 10.23 1.52
CA ALA A 94 11.33 9.19 1.19
C ALA A 94 11.07 8.54 -0.17
N ASP A 95 12.17 8.20 -0.85
CA ASP A 95 12.14 7.34 -2.03
C ASP A 95 12.18 5.87 -1.58
N ALA A 96 11.18 5.09 -2.00
CA ALA A 96 11.07 3.66 -1.70
C ALA A 96 12.23 2.82 -2.27
N LEU A 97 12.93 3.35 -3.26
CA LEU A 97 14.12 2.72 -3.85
C LEU A 97 15.43 3.04 -3.11
N ARG A 98 15.37 3.98 -2.15
CA ARG A 98 16.51 4.39 -1.31
C ARG A 98 16.00 4.99 0.00
N LEU A 99 15.62 4.13 0.91
CA LEU A 99 15.03 4.53 2.19
C LEU A 99 16.06 5.20 3.11
N PRO A 100 15.74 6.37 3.71
CA PRO A 100 16.63 7.12 4.60
C PRO A 100 16.64 6.54 6.03
N PHE A 101 16.59 5.22 6.13
CA PHE A 101 16.57 4.51 7.41
C PHE A 101 17.75 3.55 7.50
N PRO A 102 18.30 3.33 8.70
CA PRO A 102 19.33 2.31 8.92
C PRO A 102 18.79 0.91 8.68
N ASP A 103 19.69 -0.05 8.53
CA ASP A 103 19.36 -1.45 8.44
C ASP A 103 18.66 -1.93 9.71
N GLN A 104 17.77 -2.91 9.57
CA GLN A 104 17.15 -3.64 10.68
C GLN A 104 16.45 -2.73 11.72
N GLN A 105 15.72 -1.73 11.26
CA GLN A 105 15.02 -0.79 12.13
C GLN A 105 13.58 -1.20 12.43
N PHE A 106 12.88 -1.83 11.48
CA PHE A 106 11.43 -2.03 11.57
C PHE A 106 11.05 -3.49 11.84
N ASP A 107 10.03 -3.68 12.68
CA ASP A 107 9.40 -4.97 12.94
C ASP A 107 8.34 -5.30 11.88
N LEU A 108 7.72 -4.27 11.30
CA LEU A 108 6.71 -4.38 10.26
C LEU A 108 6.90 -3.26 9.23
N LEU A 109 6.83 -3.61 7.96
CA LEU A 109 6.68 -2.65 6.88
C LEU A 109 5.42 -2.99 6.09
N THR A 110 4.56 -1.98 5.85
CA THR A 110 3.40 -2.13 4.98
C THR A 110 3.49 -1.18 3.80
N THR A 111 2.82 -1.52 2.72
CA THR A 111 2.51 -0.60 1.62
C THR A 111 1.15 -0.97 1.05
N ALA A 112 0.30 0.02 0.80
CA ALA A 112 -1.04 -0.20 0.28
C ALA A 112 -1.27 0.62 -0.99
N PHE A 113 -1.49 -0.07 -2.12
CA PHE A 113 -1.78 0.49 -3.44
C PHE A 113 -0.70 1.43 -4.01
N GLY A 114 0.50 1.40 -3.41
CA GLY A 114 1.65 2.21 -3.82
C GLY A 114 2.74 1.43 -4.53
N PHE A 115 2.92 0.16 -4.16
CA PHE A 115 4.07 -0.65 -4.60
C PHE A 115 4.13 -0.83 -6.12
N ARG A 116 2.98 -1.00 -6.80
CA ARG A 116 2.89 -1.12 -8.26
C ARG A 116 3.44 0.10 -9.03
N ASN A 117 3.61 1.24 -8.36
CA ASN A 117 4.11 2.47 -8.97
C ASN A 117 5.64 2.63 -8.89
N LEU A 118 6.34 1.69 -8.23
CA LEU A 118 7.79 1.71 -8.17
C LEU A 118 8.39 1.48 -9.56
N ALA A 119 9.45 2.20 -9.85
CA ALA A 119 10.19 2.05 -11.10
C ALA A 119 10.99 0.73 -11.16
N ASP A 120 11.37 0.19 -10.01
CA ASP A 120 12.13 -1.07 -9.86
C ASP A 120 11.61 -1.82 -8.63
N TYR A 121 10.83 -2.88 -8.87
CA TYR A 121 10.26 -3.69 -7.80
C TYR A 121 11.31 -4.44 -7.00
N ASP A 122 12.34 -4.97 -7.68
CA ASP A 122 13.37 -5.77 -7.03
C ASP A 122 14.25 -4.91 -6.12
N ARG A 123 14.55 -3.68 -6.54
CA ARG A 123 15.24 -2.71 -5.70
C ARG A 123 14.39 -2.29 -4.50
N GLY A 124 13.09 -2.02 -4.71
CA GLY A 124 12.17 -1.71 -3.62
C GLY A 124 12.08 -2.85 -2.61
N LEU A 125 11.98 -4.11 -3.08
CA LEU A 125 11.96 -5.29 -2.20
C LEU A 125 13.26 -5.43 -1.41
N ARG A 126 14.43 -5.21 -2.03
CA ARG A 126 15.73 -5.24 -1.31
C ARG A 126 15.82 -4.16 -0.24
N GLU A 127 15.34 -2.94 -0.50
CA GLU A 127 15.28 -1.87 0.50
C GLU A 127 14.34 -2.23 1.66
N ILE A 128 13.18 -2.84 1.37
CA ILE A 128 12.26 -3.33 2.40
C ILE A 128 12.95 -4.37 3.28
N VAL A 129 13.61 -5.37 2.68
CA VAL A 129 14.35 -6.38 3.43
C VAL A 129 15.49 -5.76 4.24
N ARG A 130 16.22 -4.79 3.68
CA ARG A 130 17.33 -4.12 4.39
C ARG A 130 16.86 -3.48 5.69
N VAL A 131 15.77 -2.71 5.63
CA VAL A 131 15.28 -1.96 6.80
C VAL A 131 14.50 -2.81 7.79
N LEU A 132 14.02 -4.01 7.41
CA LEU A 132 13.37 -4.94 8.32
C LEU A 132 14.39 -5.62 9.24
N ARG A 133 14.03 -5.78 10.49
CA ARG A 133 14.76 -6.61 11.47
C ARG A 133 14.73 -8.08 11.06
N PRO A 134 15.67 -8.91 11.51
CA PRO A 134 15.53 -10.37 11.44
C PRO A 134 14.21 -10.81 12.09
N GLY A 135 13.41 -11.61 11.39
CA GLY A 135 12.07 -11.99 11.82
C GLY A 135 10.99 -10.92 11.65
N GLY A 136 11.34 -9.75 11.11
CA GLY A 136 10.38 -8.70 10.74
C GLY A 136 9.53 -9.10 9.54
N GLU A 137 8.34 -8.51 9.43
CA GLU A 137 7.37 -8.86 8.40
C GLU A 137 7.10 -7.69 7.43
N CYS A 138 6.78 -8.06 6.20
CA CYS A 138 6.30 -7.14 5.17
C CYS A 138 4.87 -7.49 4.76
N GLY A 139 4.05 -6.45 4.52
CA GLY A 139 2.72 -6.58 3.93
C GLY A 139 2.53 -5.64 2.74
N ILE A 140 2.43 -6.20 1.52
CA ILE A 140 2.15 -5.43 0.31
C ILE A 140 0.70 -5.72 -0.09
N LEU A 141 -0.17 -4.73 0.11
CA LEU A 141 -1.55 -4.75 -0.37
C LEU A 141 -1.60 -4.02 -1.71
N ASP A 142 -1.92 -4.74 -2.76
CA ASP A 142 -2.08 -4.10 -4.07
C ASP A 142 -3.20 -4.75 -4.90
N PHE A 143 -3.54 -4.13 -6.02
CA PHE A 143 -4.54 -4.66 -6.94
C PHE A 143 -4.04 -5.94 -7.59
N GLY A 144 -4.99 -6.82 -7.90
CA GLY A 144 -4.78 -8.03 -8.67
C GLY A 144 -5.80 -8.13 -9.80
N GLU A 145 -5.65 -9.19 -10.59
CA GLU A 145 -6.62 -9.53 -11.62
C GLU A 145 -7.48 -10.72 -11.17
N PRO A 146 -8.77 -10.50 -10.88
CA PRO A 146 -9.66 -11.61 -10.55
C PRO A 146 -9.82 -12.55 -11.75
N ARG A 147 -9.91 -13.87 -11.47
CA ARG A 147 -10.04 -14.91 -12.49
C ARG A 147 -11.50 -15.24 -12.80
N GLY A 148 -11.73 -15.92 -13.91
CA GLY A 148 -13.05 -16.42 -14.30
C GLY A 148 -14.05 -15.35 -14.73
N LEU A 149 -15.33 -15.59 -14.46
CA LEU A 149 -16.44 -14.69 -14.84
C LEU A 149 -16.34 -13.33 -14.15
N MET A 150 -15.97 -13.31 -12.86
CA MET A 150 -15.72 -12.07 -12.11
C MET A 150 -14.60 -11.26 -12.72
N GLY A 151 -13.56 -11.90 -13.24
CA GLY A 151 -12.46 -11.22 -13.94
C GLY A 151 -12.93 -10.56 -15.24
N LYS A 152 -13.82 -11.19 -15.99
CA LYS A 152 -14.41 -10.57 -17.20
C LYS A 152 -15.23 -9.33 -16.85
N LEU A 153 -16.09 -9.42 -15.84
CA LEU A 153 -16.91 -8.29 -15.37
C LEU A 153 -16.07 -7.15 -14.83
N TYR A 154 -15.05 -7.49 -14.01
CA TYR A 154 -14.12 -6.51 -13.46
C TYR A 154 -13.33 -5.79 -14.55
N ARG A 155 -12.83 -6.47 -15.59
CA ARG A 155 -12.14 -5.83 -16.71
C ARG A 155 -13.03 -4.84 -17.45
N VAL A 156 -14.30 -5.16 -17.67
CA VAL A 156 -15.26 -4.23 -18.29
C VAL A 156 -15.45 -2.99 -17.42
N TYR A 157 -15.68 -3.18 -16.12
CA TYR A 157 -15.79 -2.08 -15.15
C TYR A 157 -14.52 -1.22 -15.14
N PHE A 158 -13.35 -1.86 -15.03
CA PHE A 158 -12.07 -1.20 -14.88
C PHE A 158 -11.62 -0.44 -16.13
N LYS A 159 -11.99 -0.95 -17.32
CA LYS A 159 -11.62 -0.36 -18.61
C LYS A 159 -12.58 0.74 -19.08
N HIS A 160 -13.85 0.63 -18.76
CA HIS A 160 -14.86 1.53 -19.29
C HIS A 160 -15.55 2.41 -18.24
N VAL A 161 -15.93 1.85 -17.09
CA VAL A 161 -16.67 2.59 -16.06
C VAL A 161 -15.75 3.47 -15.21
N LEU A 162 -14.63 2.92 -14.75
CA LEU A 162 -13.71 3.60 -13.84
C LEU A 162 -13.10 4.88 -14.46
N PRO A 163 -12.59 4.89 -15.72
CA PRO A 163 -12.09 6.12 -16.35
C PRO A 163 -13.19 7.17 -16.59
N ALA A 164 -14.42 6.74 -16.94
CA ALA A 164 -15.55 7.63 -17.16
C ALA A 164 -15.95 8.32 -15.85
N VAL A 165 -16.17 7.56 -14.77
CA VAL A 165 -16.51 8.09 -13.43
C VAL A 165 -15.35 8.93 -12.90
N GLY A 166 -14.10 8.48 -13.04
CA GLY A 166 -12.93 9.21 -12.63
C GLY A 166 -12.82 10.58 -13.30
N THR A 167 -13.11 10.68 -14.59
CA THR A 167 -13.11 11.94 -15.36
C THR A 167 -14.21 12.89 -14.87
N VAL A 168 -15.43 12.39 -14.66
CA VAL A 168 -16.58 13.19 -14.21
C VAL A 168 -16.33 13.75 -12.81
N VAL A 169 -15.84 12.93 -11.88
CA VAL A 169 -15.64 13.35 -10.47
C VAL A 169 -14.38 14.20 -10.28
N SER A 170 -13.30 13.92 -11.03
CA SER A 170 -12.06 14.71 -10.92
C SER A 170 -12.09 16.02 -11.68
N GLY A 171 -12.89 16.11 -12.74
CA GLY A 171 -12.89 17.22 -13.69
C GLY A 171 -11.60 17.30 -14.54
N VAL A 172 -10.70 16.31 -14.45
CA VAL A 172 -9.42 16.27 -15.17
C VAL A 172 -9.34 15.00 -16.01
N LYS A 173 -9.13 15.13 -17.31
CA LYS A 173 -8.89 14.00 -18.21
C LYS A 173 -7.44 13.48 -17.98
N GLY A 174 -7.31 12.17 -17.72
CA GLY A 174 -6.00 11.50 -17.75
C GLY A 174 -5.53 10.80 -16.47
N PRO A 175 -5.68 11.35 -15.25
CA PRO A 175 -5.10 10.73 -14.04
C PRO A 175 -5.54 9.28 -13.76
N TYR A 176 -6.72 8.89 -14.23
CA TYR A 176 -7.26 7.53 -14.03
C TYR A 176 -7.01 6.57 -15.19
N ALA A 177 -6.52 7.07 -16.33
CA ALA A 177 -6.10 6.22 -17.45
C ALA A 177 -4.83 5.41 -17.13
N TYR A 178 -4.01 5.88 -16.17
CA TYR A 178 -2.80 5.16 -15.78
C TYR A 178 -3.09 3.93 -14.90
N LEU A 179 -4.21 3.94 -14.16
CA LEU A 179 -4.51 2.89 -13.19
C LEU A 179 -4.63 1.51 -13.85
N PRO A 180 -5.42 1.32 -14.94
CA PRO A 180 -5.42 0.05 -15.68
C PRO A 180 -4.03 -0.38 -16.13
N ALA A 181 -3.27 0.53 -16.74
CA ALA A 181 -1.92 0.22 -17.23
C ALA A 181 -0.93 -0.13 -16.11
N SER A 182 -1.08 0.45 -14.90
CA SER A 182 -0.24 0.12 -13.76
C SER A 182 -0.59 -1.26 -13.17
N VAL A 183 -1.86 -1.63 -13.17
CA VAL A 183 -2.31 -2.95 -12.70
C VAL A 183 -1.89 -4.05 -13.69
N GLU A 184 -2.04 -3.82 -15.01
CA GLU A 184 -1.61 -4.77 -16.04
C GLU A 184 -0.09 -5.04 -16.01
N ARG A 185 0.72 -4.03 -15.63
CA ARG A 185 2.18 -4.19 -15.52
C ARG A 185 2.62 -4.83 -14.22
N PHE A 186 1.75 -4.87 -13.21
CA PHE A 186 2.10 -5.43 -11.92
C PHE A 186 2.27 -6.94 -12.03
N PRO A 187 3.32 -7.53 -11.43
CA PRO A 187 3.59 -8.96 -11.53
C PRO A 187 2.41 -9.82 -11.07
N SER A 188 2.24 -10.96 -11.70
CA SER A 188 1.30 -11.98 -11.22
C SER A 188 1.65 -12.39 -9.77
N PRO A 189 0.69 -12.94 -9.00
CA PRO A 189 0.97 -13.36 -7.63
C PRO A 189 2.17 -14.31 -7.51
N ASP A 190 2.28 -15.27 -8.39
CA ASP A 190 3.38 -16.24 -8.37
C ASP A 190 4.74 -15.58 -8.67
N GLU A 191 4.76 -14.68 -9.66
CA GLU A 191 5.96 -13.91 -10.00
C GLU A 191 6.37 -12.97 -8.86
N MET A 192 5.42 -12.30 -8.23
CA MET A 192 5.70 -11.42 -7.09
C MET A 192 6.28 -12.19 -5.90
N LEU A 193 5.74 -13.39 -5.61
CA LEU A 193 6.30 -14.26 -4.57
C LEU A 193 7.71 -14.74 -4.90
N LEU A 194 8.01 -15.00 -6.16
CA LEU A 194 9.40 -15.33 -6.60
C LEU A 194 10.35 -14.15 -6.38
N ARG A 195 9.94 -12.93 -6.77
CA ARG A 195 10.73 -11.70 -6.54
C ARG A 195 10.97 -11.46 -5.05
N MET A 196 9.95 -11.65 -4.20
CA MET A 196 10.10 -11.52 -2.74
C MET A 196 11.13 -12.50 -2.18
N ARG A 197 11.09 -13.78 -2.61
CA ARG A 197 12.13 -14.76 -2.22
C ARG A 197 13.52 -14.33 -2.71
N GLY A 198 13.62 -13.89 -3.94
CA GLY A 198 14.88 -13.40 -4.53
C GLY A 198 15.44 -12.17 -3.82
N ALA A 199 14.60 -11.36 -3.20
CA ALA A 199 15.01 -10.21 -2.40
C ALA A 199 15.48 -10.57 -0.99
N GLY A 200 15.22 -11.80 -0.50
CA GLY A 200 15.70 -12.29 0.81
C GLY A 200 14.59 -12.55 1.85
N PHE A 201 13.31 -12.61 1.45
CA PHE A 201 12.25 -13.09 2.34
C PHE A 201 12.31 -14.63 2.43
N GLY A 202 12.37 -15.18 3.64
CA GLY A 202 12.40 -16.62 3.89
C GLY A 202 11.02 -17.27 3.70
N GLU A 203 9.98 -16.63 4.24
CA GLU A 203 8.60 -17.09 4.12
C GLU A 203 7.80 -16.05 3.32
N VAL A 204 7.09 -16.49 2.28
CA VAL A 204 6.22 -15.61 1.48
C VAL A 204 4.88 -16.27 1.22
N SER A 205 3.82 -15.46 1.23
CA SER A 205 2.46 -15.91 0.93
C SER A 205 1.65 -14.83 0.25
N TRP A 206 0.61 -15.21 -0.46
CA TRP A 206 -0.37 -14.32 -1.05
C TRP A 206 -1.78 -14.71 -0.64
N LYS A 207 -2.59 -13.73 -0.24
CA LYS A 207 -3.98 -13.91 0.13
C LYS A 207 -4.88 -12.98 -0.68
N PRO A 208 -5.77 -13.52 -1.54
CA PRO A 208 -6.70 -12.70 -2.29
C PRO A 208 -7.75 -12.06 -1.39
N TYR A 209 -8.11 -10.82 -1.72
CA TYR A 209 -9.24 -10.08 -1.17
C TYR A 209 -10.26 -9.84 -2.27
N THR A 210 -11.55 -9.86 -1.93
CA THR A 210 -12.66 -9.55 -2.84
C THR A 210 -12.50 -10.23 -4.21
N PHE A 211 -12.49 -11.57 -4.20
CA PHE A 211 -12.34 -12.41 -5.40
C PHE A 211 -11.04 -12.17 -6.20
N GLY A 212 -10.02 -11.57 -5.59
CA GLY A 212 -8.73 -11.29 -6.23
C GLY A 212 -8.61 -9.90 -6.86
N ILE A 213 -9.59 -9.01 -6.64
CA ILE A 213 -9.51 -7.58 -7.05
C ILE A 213 -8.35 -6.88 -6.34
N ALA A 214 -8.09 -7.26 -5.09
CA ALA A 214 -6.90 -6.90 -4.36
C ALA A 214 -6.31 -8.15 -3.69
N GLY A 215 -5.07 -8.08 -3.25
CA GLY A 215 -4.44 -9.16 -2.52
C GLY A 215 -3.34 -8.64 -1.59
N LEU A 216 -3.15 -9.37 -0.51
CA LEU A 216 -2.08 -9.12 0.44
C LEU A 216 -0.95 -10.13 0.21
N TYR A 217 0.19 -9.62 -0.19
CA TYR A 217 1.46 -10.36 -0.16
C TYR A 217 2.08 -10.18 1.22
N ARG A 218 2.50 -11.28 1.84
CA ARG A 218 3.25 -11.27 3.11
C ARG A 218 4.62 -11.84 2.87
N GLY A 219 5.63 -11.23 3.48
CA GLY A 219 6.98 -11.74 3.54
C GLY A 219 7.51 -11.65 4.95
N LYS A 220 8.29 -12.65 5.40
CA LYS A 220 9.03 -12.62 6.66
C LYS A 220 10.52 -12.74 6.36
N LYS A 221 11.30 -11.83 6.92
CA LYS A 221 12.77 -11.83 6.82
C LYS A 221 13.39 -12.84 7.75
#